data_9f540edc8b85ab7a752ba6d9e32d6a5e
#
_entry.id   9f540edc8b85ab7a752ba6d9e32d6a5e
#
_cell.length_a   1.000
_cell.length_b   1.000
_cell.length_c   1.000
_cell.angle_alpha   90.00
_cell.angle_beta   90.00
_cell.angle_gamma   90.00
#
_symmetry.space_group_name_H-M   'P 1'
#
loop_
_entity.id
_entity.type
_entity.pdbx_description
1 polymer ?
#
loop_
_entity_poly.entity_id
_entity_poly.type
_entity_poly.pdbx_seq_one_letter_code
_entity_poly.pdbx_strand_id
1 'polypeptide(L)'
;RNVFPQRKRHHTLSTDELVKLMSRYSTSIQPNILRAALDALAQTMAMELADGHNVRIDGLGTFSLSIGFDDDKPTELSSDDDPLLYRHVVPKKVNFRVSERLLGEVKRNAHFERDEEVRVKKLSVSPYTLEERIARALAHIDAHKFMRIEDYARLNNLSRTAASLELQAIT
;
A
#
# COMPACT_ATOMS: atom_id res chain seq x y z
N ARG A 1 3.83 -20.79 11.09
CA ARG A 1 3.79 -20.48 9.65
C ARG A 1 2.62 -19.54 9.41
N ASN A 2 2.90 -18.26 9.16
CA ASN A 2 1.84 -17.28 8.96
C ASN A 2 1.32 -17.40 7.52
N VAL A 3 0.01 -17.57 7.38
CA VAL A 3 -0.69 -17.56 6.09
C VAL A 3 -1.41 -16.23 6.00
N PHE A 4 -1.14 -15.47 4.94
CA PHE A 4 -1.81 -14.20 4.69
C PHE A 4 -2.79 -14.38 3.52
N PRO A 5 -4.06 -13.99 3.69
CA PRO A 5 -5.01 -14.00 2.59
C PRO A 5 -4.59 -12.97 1.54
N GLN A 6 -4.63 -13.37 0.27
CA GLN A 6 -4.38 -12.48 -0.86
C GLN A 6 -5.68 -12.29 -1.64
N ARG A 7 -5.96 -11.05 -2.00
CA ARG A 7 -7.10 -10.72 -2.83
C ARG A 7 -6.68 -10.71 -4.31
N LYS A 8 -7.41 -11.42 -5.17
CA LYS A 8 -7.31 -11.25 -6.61
C LYS A 8 -7.76 -9.83 -6.96
N ARG A 9 -6.86 -9.01 -7.50
CA ARG A 9 -7.18 -7.64 -7.87
C ARG A 9 -7.89 -7.64 -9.21
N HIS A 10 -9.08 -7.07 -9.25
CA HIS A 10 -9.73 -6.66 -10.48
C HIS A 10 -9.14 -5.32 -10.95
N HIS A 11 -9.54 -4.85 -12.14
CA HIS A 11 -9.14 -3.52 -12.61
C HIS A 11 -9.74 -2.41 -11.72
N THR A 12 -9.15 -1.23 -11.78
CA THR A 12 -9.70 -0.05 -11.12
C THR A 12 -10.81 0.52 -11.99
N LEU A 13 -12.01 0.68 -11.42
CA LEU A 13 -13.12 1.32 -12.11
C LEU A 13 -12.82 2.81 -12.32
N SER A 14 -12.99 3.27 -13.54
CA SER A 14 -12.97 4.70 -13.87
C SER A 14 -14.24 5.40 -13.35
N THR A 15 -14.22 6.75 -13.30
CA THR A 15 -15.40 7.53 -12.93
C THR A 15 -16.57 7.27 -13.90
N ASP A 16 -16.30 7.10 -15.19
CA ASP A 16 -17.35 6.83 -16.19
C ASP A 16 -17.98 5.45 -16.00
N GLU A 17 -17.19 4.45 -15.66
CA GLU A 17 -17.70 3.11 -15.34
C GLU A 17 -18.51 3.13 -14.04
N LEU A 18 -18.04 3.87 -13.02
CA LEU A 18 -18.78 4.05 -11.78
C LEU A 18 -20.13 4.74 -12.02
N VAL A 19 -20.16 5.83 -12.79
CA VAL A 19 -21.40 6.55 -13.16
C VAL A 19 -22.38 5.64 -13.91
N LYS A 20 -21.91 4.80 -14.84
CA LYS A 20 -22.75 3.80 -15.51
C LYS A 20 -23.36 2.80 -14.53
N LEU A 21 -22.58 2.34 -13.55
CA LEU A 21 -23.09 1.45 -12.52
C LEU A 21 -24.12 2.16 -11.63
N MET A 22 -23.83 3.39 -11.18
CA MET A 22 -24.76 4.20 -10.38
C MET A 22 -26.10 4.39 -11.09
N SER A 23 -26.09 4.66 -12.40
CA SER A 23 -27.30 4.84 -13.20
C SER A 23 -28.16 3.57 -13.31
N ARG A 24 -27.59 2.39 -13.13
CA ARG A 24 -28.36 1.13 -13.06
C ARG A 24 -29.12 1.00 -11.73
N TYR A 25 -28.57 1.53 -10.64
CA TYR A 25 -29.22 1.51 -9.32
C TYR A 25 -30.22 2.65 -9.13
N SER A 26 -30.00 3.77 -9.82
CA SER A 26 -30.86 4.95 -9.73
C SER A 26 -31.22 5.41 -11.13
N THR A 27 -32.28 4.79 -11.68
CA THR A 27 -32.77 5.09 -13.04
C THR A 27 -33.34 6.49 -13.21
N SER A 28 -33.63 7.19 -12.10
CA SER A 28 -34.18 8.55 -12.10
C SER A 28 -33.14 9.66 -12.32
N ILE A 29 -31.84 9.33 -12.21
CA ILE A 29 -30.77 10.33 -12.30
C ILE A 29 -29.95 10.06 -13.57
N GLN A 30 -29.86 11.08 -14.42
CA GLN A 30 -29.09 10.98 -15.66
C GLN A 30 -27.58 10.89 -15.38
N PRO A 31 -26.81 10.12 -16.19
CA PRO A 31 -25.37 9.95 -16.00
C PRO A 31 -24.57 11.25 -15.98
N ASN A 32 -24.94 12.24 -16.79
CA ASN A 32 -24.30 13.54 -16.84
C ASN A 32 -24.46 14.33 -15.53
N ILE A 33 -25.62 14.22 -14.88
CA ILE A 33 -25.87 14.85 -13.58
C ILE A 33 -25.00 14.19 -12.50
N LEU A 34 -24.92 12.85 -12.50
CA LEU A 34 -24.06 12.13 -11.57
C LEU A 34 -22.58 12.50 -11.76
N ARG A 35 -22.13 12.63 -13.01
CA ARG A 35 -20.78 13.07 -13.32
C ARG A 35 -20.51 14.47 -12.79
N ALA A 36 -21.39 15.42 -13.10
CA ALA A 36 -21.26 16.80 -12.64
C ALA A 36 -21.26 16.90 -11.10
N ALA A 37 -22.08 16.09 -10.41
CA ALA A 37 -22.11 16.03 -8.96
C ALA A 37 -20.80 15.50 -8.36
N LEU A 38 -20.19 14.48 -8.98
CA LEU A 38 -18.88 13.95 -8.52
C LEU A 38 -17.75 14.96 -8.76
N ASP A 39 -17.77 15.67 -9.88
CA ASP A 39 -16.77 16.71 -10.17
C ASP A 39 -16.91 17.89 -9.19
N ALA A 40 -18.15 18.34 -8.91
CA ALA A 40 -18.41 19.38 -7.92
C ALA A 40 -18.01 18.94 -6.52
N LEU A 41 -18.28 17.70 -6.13
CA LEU A 41 -17.88 17.14 -4.85
C LEU A 41 -16.35 17.19 -4.71
N ALA A 42 -15.60 16.73 -5.72
CA ALA A 42 -14.13 16.71 -5.67
C ALA A 42 -13.56 18.11 -5.51
N GLN A 43 -14.08 19.09 -6.26
CA GLN A 43 -13.65 20.50 -6.16
C GLN A 43 -13.96 21.10 -4.77
N THR A 44 -15.19 20.93 -4.29
CA THR A 44 -15.59 21.44 -2.97
C THR A 44 -14.76 20.81 -1.85
N MET A 45 -14.54 19.49 -1.90
CA MET A 45 -13.70 18.81 -0.92
C MET A 45 -12.26 19.34 -0.90
N ALA A 46 -11.69 19.62 -2.09
CA ALA A 46 -10.34 20.17 -2.16
C ALA A 46 -10.24 21.54 -1.48
N MET A 47 -11.24 22.40 -1.65
CA MET A 47 -11.29 23.72 -1.02
C MET A 47 -11.48 23.60 0.49
N GLU A 48 -12.49 22.85 0.94
CA GLU A 48 -12.82 22.73 2.37
C GLU A 48 -11.69 22.05 3.17
N LEU A 49 -11.03 21.05 2.60
CA LEU A 49 -9.88 20.42 3.24
C LEU A 49 -8.68 21.37 3.31
N ALA A 50 -8.47 22.21 2.29
CA ALA A 50 -7.41 23.21 2.30
C ALA A 50 -7.64 24.29 3.35
N ASP A 51 -8.92 24.65 3.60
CA ASP A 51 -9.34 25.59 4.65
C ASP A 51 -9.32 24.98 6.07
N GLY A 52 -8.91 23.71 6.18
CA GLY A 52 -8.75 23.02 7.45
C GLY A 52 -9.99 22.29 7.96
N HIS A 53 -11.07 22.24 7.18
CA HIS A 53 -12.27 21.49 7.55
C HIS A 53 -12.10 19.98 7.33
N ASN A 54 -12.69 19.19 8.21
CA ASN A 54 -12.89 17.77 7.95
C ASN A 54 -14.22 17.59 7.20
N VAL A 55 -14.22 16.85 6.10
CA VAL A 55 -15.42 16.61 5.30
C VAL A 55 -15.96 15.22 5.59
N ARG A 56 -17.17 15.16 6.15
CA ARG A 56 -17.89 13.90 6.38
C ARG A 56 -18.97 13.70 5.32
N ILE A 57 -18.94 12.54 4.67
CA ILE A 57 -20.00 12.11 3.76
C ILE A 57 -20.68 10.91 4.39
N ASP A 58 -21.97 11.09 4.75
CA ASP A 58 -22.74 10.03 5.39
C ASP A 58 -22.83 8.79 4.50
N GLY A 59 -22.58 7.66 5.10
CA GLY A 59 -22.51 6.38 4.38
C GLY A 59 -21.13 6.06 3.76
N LEU A 60 -20.28 7.04 3.50
CA LEU A 60 -18.93 6.81 2.99
C LEU A 60 -17.89 6.86 4.11
N GLY A 61 -17.72 8.02 4.73
CA GLY A 61 -16.69 8.21 5.74
C GLY A 61 -16.30 9.66 5.94
N THR A 62 -15.16 9.89 6.57
CA THR A 62 -14.61 11.21 6.85
C THR A 62 -13.25 11.38 6.22
N PHE A 63 -13.08 12.51 5.56
CA PHE A 63 -11.82 12.95 4.96
C PHE A 63 -11.22 14.03 5.85
N SER A 64 -9.90 14.01 6.02
CA SER A 64 -9.15 14.99 6.79
C SER A 64 -7.79 15.24 6.16
N LEU A 65 -7.29 16.47 6.30
CA LEU A 65 -5.97 16.85 5.83
C LEU A 65 -4.92 16.49 6.87
N SER A 66 -3.81 15.90 6.44
CA SER A 66 -2.59 15.78 7.22
C SER A 66 -1.58 16.79 6.72
N ILE A 67 -1.08 17.61 7.63
CA ILE A 67 -0.04 18.59 7.37
C ILE A 67 1.30 18.10 7.90
N GLY A 68 2.37 18.67 7.43
CA GLY A 68 3.73 18.42 7.91
C GLY A 68 4.69 19.43 7.36
N PHE A 69 5.95 19.39 7.79
CA PHE A 69 6.99 20.26 7.26
C PHE A 69 7.38 19.83 5.85
N ASP A 70 7.81 20.80 5.04
CA ASP A 70 8.17 20.55 3.64
C ASP A 70 9.56 19.89 3.52
N ASP A 71 10.33 19.84 4.59
CA ASP A 71 11.63 19.19 4.70
C ASP A 71 11.60 17.92 5.59
N ASP A 72 12.66 17.10 5.50
CA ASP A 72 12.82 15.84 6.27
C ASP A 72 13.69 16.00 7.52
N LYS A 73 13.88 17.22 8.03
CA LYS A 73 14.66 17.47 9.23
C LYS A 73 13.95 16.94 10.49
N PRO A 74 14.70 16.62 11.56
CA PRO A 74 14.11 16.19 12.83
C PRO A 74 13.05 17.18 13.34
N THR A 75 12.04 16.64 14.02
CA THR A 75 10.90 17.42 14.56
C THR A 75 10.98 17.62 16.06
N GLU A 76 12.13 17.27 16.67
CA GLU A 76 12.37 17.48 18.10
C GLU A 76 12.84 18.92 18.34
N LEU A 77 12.15 19.61 19.26
CA LEU A 77 12.53 20.94 19.70
C LEU A 77 13.76 20.86 20.59
N SER A 78 14.80 21.62 20.28
CA SER A 78 16.00 21.73 21.11
C SER A 78 15.96 22.91 22.08
N SER A 79 15.14 23.93 21.83
CA SER A 79 14.93 25.11 22.68
C SER A 79 13.63 25.83 22.31
N ASP A 80 13.19 26.78 23.16
CA ASP A 80 12.00 27.61 22.88
C ASP A 80 12.15 28.54 21.68
N ASP A 81 13.38 28.82 21.25
CA ASP A 81 13.73 29.65 20.07
C ASP A 81 14.16 28.79 18.87
N ASP A 82 13.79 27.51 18.84
CA ASP A 82 14.20 26.61 17.78
C ASP A 82 13.64 27.05 16.41
N PRO A 83 14.48 27.10 15.36
CA PRO A 83 14.06 27.43 13.98
C PRO A 83 12.90 26.56 13.48
N LEU A 84 12.63 25.43 14.12
CA LEU A 84 11.51 24.55 13.87
C LEU A 84 10.15 25.25 13.94
N LEU A 85 10.02 26.27 14.82
CA LEU A 85 8.79 27.06 14.97
C LEU A 85 8.46 27.90 13.73
N TYR A 86 9.45 28.17 12.88
CA TYR A 86 9.31 29.01 11.67
C TYR A 86 9.36 28.20 10.36
N ARG A 87 9.34 26.86 10.46
CA ARG A 87 9.39 25.99 9.28
C ARG A 87 8.09 26.04 8.49
N HIS A 88 8.24 25.98 7.17
CA HIS A 88 7.11 25.98 6.27
C HIS A 88 6.29 24.70 6.40
N VAL A 89 4.98 24.85 6.61
CA VAL A 89 4.03 23.75 6.75
C VAL A 89 3.29 23.54 5.43
N VAL A 90 3.21 22.30 4.98
CA VAL A 90 2.55 21.91 3.73
C VAL A 90 1.57 20.78 3.92
N PRO A 91 0.55 20.67 3.06
CA PRO A 91 -0.30 19.49 2.97
C PRO A 91 0.54 18.25 2.60
N LYS A 92 0.46 17.18 3.37
CA LYS A 92 1.18 15.92 3.08
C LYS A 92 0.27 14.89 2.44
N LYS A 93 -0.92 14.70 2.95
CA LYS A 93 -1.87 13.72 2.43
C LYS A 93 -3.28 13.99 2.90
N VAL A 94 -4.24 13.48 2.15
CA VAL A 94 -5.63 13.37 2.59
C VAL A 94 -5.83 11.98 3.19
N ASN A 95 -6.27 11.94 4.44
CA ASN A 95 -6.64 10.71 5.13
C ASN A 95 -8.13 10.44 4.90
N PHE A 96 -8.50 9.17 4.75
CA PHE A 96 -9.88 8.72 4.67
C PHE A 96 -10.16 7.69 5.76
N ARG A 97 -11.13 8.01 6.63
CA ARG A 97 -11.66 7.08 7.62
C ARG A 97 -13.02 6.58 7.17
N VAL A 98 -13.08 5.32 6.81
CA VAL A 98 -14.32 4.67 6.34
C VAL A 98 -15.41 4.70 7.42
N SER A 99 -16.68 4.87 7.01
CA SER A 99 -17.82 4.72 7.92
C SER A 99 -18.06 3.23 8.25
N GLU A 100 -18.57 2.96 9.45
CA GLU A 100 -18.95 1.61 9.84
C GLU A 100 -20.06 1.05 8.94
N ARG A 101 -20.94 1.92 8.45
CA ARG A 101 -21.99 1.55 7.51
C ARG A 101 -21.40 1.00 6.22
N LEU A 102 -20.48 1.72 5.58
CA LEU A 102 -19.84 1.26 4.33
C LEU A 102 -19.07 -0.04 4.56
N LEU A 103 -18.29 -0.10 5.62
CA LEU A 103 -17.53 -1.31 5.96
C LEU A 103 -18.45 -2.51 6.22
N GLY A 104 -19.57 -2.29 6.90
CA GLY A 104 -20.59 -3.30 7.13
C GLY A 104 -21.23 -3.82 5.84
N GLU A 105 -21.57 -2.91 4.91
CA GLU A 105 -22.10 -3.28 3.58
C GLU A 105 -21.08 -4.08 2.78
N VAL A 106 -19.81 -3.64 2.76
CA VAL A 106 -18.75 -4.39 2.09
C VAL A 106 -18.58 -5.78 2.68
N LYS A 107 -18.61 -5.91 4.02
CA LYS A 107 -18.52 -7.23 4.69
C LYS A 107 -19.68 -8.17 4.34
N ARG A 108 -20.90 -7.63 4.23
CA ARG A 108 -22.10 -8.42 3.87
C ARG A 108 -22.09 -8.89 2.42
N ASN A 109 -21.56 -8.06 1.52
CA ASN A 109 -21.55 -8.33 0.08
C ASN A 109 -20.25 -8.99 -0.40
N ALA A 110 -19.25 -9.11 0.45
CA ALA A 110 -17.97 -9.72 0.09
C ALA A 110 -18.10 -11.24 0.08
N HIS A 111 -17.88 -11.84 -1.07
CA HIS A 111 -17.76 -13.29 -1.25
C HIS A 111 -16.29 -13.62 -1.48
N PHE A 112 -15.75 -14.50 -0.64
CA PHE A 112 -14.37 -14.95 -0.76
C PHE A 112 -14.38 -16.42 -1.16
N GLU A 113 -13.88 -16.70 -2.34
CA GLU A 113 -13.65 -18.05 -2.81
C GLU A 113 -12.17 -18.41 -2.63
N ARG A 114 -11.94 -19.67 -2.31
CA ARG A 114 -10.57 -20.18 -2.25
C ARG A 114 -10.12 -20.44 -3.68
N ASP A 115 -9.09 -19.73 -4.12
CA ASP A 115 -8.49 -19.98 -5.41
C ASP A 115 -7.67 -21.28 -5.33
N GLU A 116 -8.21 -22.36 -5.88
CA GLU A 116 -7.57 -23.68 -5.91
C GLU A 116 -6.34 -23.70 -6.82
N GLU A 117 -6.24 -22.80 -7.79
CA GLU A 117 -5.09 -22.68 -8.69
C GLU A 117 -3.89 -22.00 -8.03
N VAL A 118 -4.13 -21.15 -7.03
CA VAL A 118 -3.05 -20.58 -6.23
C VAL A 118 -2.53 -21.64 -5.25
N ARG A 119 -1.78 -22.58 -5.77
CA ARG A 119 -0.91 -23.39 -4.93
C ARG A 119 -0.08 -22.42 -4.08
N VAL A 120 -0.29 -22.47 -2.77
CA VAL A 120 0.62 -21.85 -1.82
C VAL A 120 2.02 -22.18 -2.31
N LYS A 121 2.75 -21.18 -2.84
CA LYS A 121 4.16 -21.37 -3.13
C LYS A 121 4.75 -21.79 -1.79
N LYS A 122 4.96 -23.08 -1.61
CA LYS A 122 5.78 -23.56 -0.52
C LYS A 122 7.05 -22.76 -0.71
N LEU A 123 7.37 -21.86 0.22
CA LEU A 123 8.72 -21.33 0.31
C LEU A 123 9.58 -22.58 0.31
N SER A 124 10.21 -22.85 -0.81
CA SER A 124 11.04 -24.03 -0.95
C SER A 124 12.11 -23.86 0.10
N VAL A 125 12.06 -24.72 1.10
CA VAL A 125 13.18 -24.89 2.01
C VAL A 125 14.33 -25.25 1.09
N SER A 126 15.43 -24.51 1.19
CA SER A 126 16.60 -24.83 0.38
C SER A 126 16.90 -26.32 0.49
N PRO A 127 17.05 -27.05 -0.62
CA PRO A 127 17.39 -28.46 -0.57
C PRO A 127 18.84 -28.70 -0.12
N TYR A 128 19.62 -27.62 0.03
CA TYR A 128 21.04 -27.68 0.34
C TYR A 128 21.28 -27.39 1.82
N THR A 129 22.25 -28.10 2.41
CA THR A 129 22.79 -27.79 3.75
C THR A 129 23.53 -26.45 3.73
N LEU A 130 23.81 -25.89 4.90
CA LEU A 130 24.54 -24.62 4.99
C LEU A 130 25.94 -24.73 4.34
N GLU A 131 26.62 -25.84 4.57
CA GLU A 131 27.96 -26.09 4.01
C GLU A 131 27.92 -26.17 2.48
N GLU A 132 26.94 -26.85 1.92
CA GLU A 132 26.74 -26.92 0.47
C GLU A 132 26.41 -25.54 -0.12
N ARG A 133 25.61 -24.74 0.58
CA ARG A 133 25.28 -23.37 0.14
C ARG A 133 26.51 -22.47 0.11
N ILE A 134 27.38 -22.58 1.11
CA ILE A 134 28.64 -21.84 1.17
C ILE A 134 29.57 -22.30 0.04
N ALA A 135 29.71 -23.61 -0.16
CA ALA A 135 30.58 -24.15 -1.26
C ALA A 135 30.11 -23.67 -2.64
N ARG A 136 28.78 -23.63 -2.87
CA ARG A 136 28.19 -23.10 -4.12
C ARG A 136 28.44 -21.61 -4.29
N ALA A 137 28.39 -20.85 -3.21
CA ALA A 137 28.67 -19.41 -3.21
C ALA A 137 30.13 -19.14 -3.55
N LEU A 138 31.06 -19.87 -2.94
CA LEU A 138 32.49 -19.74 -3.23
C LEU A 138 32.80 -20.08 -4.69
N ALA A 139 32.25 -21.16 -5.21
CA ALA A 139 32.43 -21.54 -6.63
C ALA A 139 31.87 -20.44 -7.57
N HIS A 140 30.77 -19.80 -7.21
CA HIS A 140 30.22 -18.68 -7.98
C HIS A 140 31.14 -17.46 -7.94
N ILE A 141 31.71 -17.14 -6.77
CA ILE A 141 32.65 -16.02 -6.61
C ILE A 141 33.94 -16.27 -7.40
N ASP A 142 34.43 -17.48 -7.37
CA ASP A 142 35.63 -17.86 -8.16
C ASP A 142 35.42 -17.65 -9.66
N ALA A 143 34.25 -18.02 -10.17
CA ALA A 143 33.89 -17.87 -11.56
C ALA A 143 33.60 -16.41 -11.97
N HIS A 144 32.89 -15.63 -11.13
CA HIS A 144 32.37 -14.32 -11.49
C HIS A 144 33.01 -13.15 -10.73
N LYS A 145 33.92 -13.44 -9.79
CA LYS A 145 34.68 -12.48 -8.96
C LYS A 145 33.84 -11.67 -7.96
N PHE A 146 32.53 -11.72 -8.02
CA PHE A 146 31.63 -11.12 -7.06
C PHE A 146 30.31 -11.90 -7.00
N MET A 147 29.54 -11.67 -5.93
CA MET A 147 28.20 -12.25 -5.74
C MET A 147 27.30 -11.25 -5.04
N ARG A 148 26.10 -11.06 -5.53
CA ARG A 148 25.05 -10.26 -4.88
C ARG A 148 24.15 -11.14 -4.00
N ILE A 149 23.43 -10.54 -3.07
CA ILE A 149 22.47 -11.26 -2.22
C ILE A 149 21.43 -12.00 -3.08
N GLU A 150 21.01 -11.40 -4.19
CA GLU A 150 20.08 -12.03 -5.13
C GLU A 150 20.65 -13.28 -5.81
N ASP A 151 21.94 -13.28 -6.12
CA ASP A 151 22.63 -14.43 -6.73
C ASP A 151 22.75 -15.57 -5.72
N TYR A 152 23.08 -15.25 -4.47
CA TYR A 152 23.12 -16.22 -3.37
C TYR A 152 21.73 -16.82 -3.13
N ALA A 153 20.69 -15.98 -3.07
CA ALA A 153 19.31 -16.40 -2.90
C ALA A 153 18.87 -17.36 -4.02
N ARG A 154 19.16 -17.02 -5.27
CA ARG A 154 18.82 -17.82 -6.45
C ARG A 154 19.58 -19.15 -6.49
N LEU A 155 20.90 -19.12 -6.26
CA LEU A 155 21.75 -20.32 -6.25
C LEU A 155 21.28 -21.34 -5.21
N ASN A 156 20.85 -20.87 -4.06
CA ASN A 156 20.54 -21.70 -2.91
C ASN A 156 19.04 -21.87 -2.66
N ASN A 157 18.19 -21.39 -3.58
CA ASN A 157 16.74 -21.46 -3.48
C ASN A 157 16.20 -20.89 -2.16
N LEU A 158 16.73 -19.72 -1.76
CA LEU A 158 16.35 -18.97 -0.57
C LEU A 158 15.52 -17.74 -0.94
N SER A 159 14.77 -17.22 0.03
CA SER A 159 14.22 -15.86 -0.09
C SER A 159 15.37 -14.84 0.08
N ARG A 160 15.22 -13.63 -0.50
CA ARG A 160 16.20 -12.54 -0.36
C ARG A 160 16.50 -12.23 1.11
N THR A 161 15.45 -12.21 1.96
CA THR A 161 15.60 -11.96 3.41
C THR A 161 16.39 -13.07 4.09
N ALA A 162 16.09 -14.34 3.80
CA ALA A 162 16.84 -15.46 4.37
C ALA A 162 18.30 -15.47 3.90
N ALA A 163 18.54 -15.17 2.62
CA ALA A 163 19.88 -15.04 2.05
C ALA A 163 20.69 -13.91 2.71
N SER A 164 20.05 -12.75 2.97
CA SER A 164 20.70 -11.63 3.66
C SER A 164 21.08 -11.97 5.09
N LEU A 165 20.17 -12.57 5.85
CA LEU A 165 20.42 -12.97 7.24
C LEU A 165 21.51 -14.04 7.34
N GLU A 166 21.50 -15.02 6.42
CA GLU A 166 22.51 -16.09 6.40
C GLU A 166 23.90 -15.56 6.04
N LEU A 167 24.01 -14.66 5.07
CA LEU A 167 25.26 -14.02 4.71
C LEU A 167 25.83 -13.16 5.84
N GLN A 168 24.95 -12.43 6.57
CA GLN A 168 25.37 -11.66 7.76
C GLN A 168 25.87 -12.55 8.91
N ALA A 169 25.40 -13.78 9.01
CA ALA A 169 25.81 -14.72 10.04
C ALA A 169 27.14 -15.43 9.72
N ILE A 170 27.55 -15.43 8.45
CA ILE A 170 28.77 -16.10 7.96
C ILE A 170 29.95 -15.11 7.82
N THR A 171 29.65 -13.79 7.77
CA THR A 171 30.65 -12.73 7.65
C THR A 171 31.10 -12.27 9.02
#